data_d5c259607d2508ef639156f0db49db38
#
_entry.id   d5c259607d2508ef639156f0db49db38
#
_cell.length_a   1.000
_cell.length_b   1.000
_cell.length_c   1.000
_cell.angle_alpha   90.00
_cell.angle_beta   90.00
_cell.angle_gamma   90.00
#
_symmetry.space_group_name_H-M   'P 1'
#
loop_
_entity.id
_entity.type
_entity.pdbx_description
1 polymer ?
#
loop_
_entity_poly.entity_id
_entity_poly.type
_entity_poly.pdbx_seq_one_letter_code
_entity_poly.pdbx_strand_id
1 'polypeptide(L)'
;METSGKTALITGGSRGIGRAIVERLLADGHQVINLDRDPPSAPAGNEVFEQVDLADEARSRAVLSALAERWSITRLVNNAGVVRPGPIEEASTEDLQAVVAVNVASSIRCVQAVLPAMKAARYGRIVNISSRAALGKPLRTVYSVTKAGLHGLTRTLALELGAHGITVNAVGPGPIATELFDQANPPDAPATKRIIESIPVRRMGTPDDVAHAVAMLLDDRSGFITGQVLYVCGGMTVGLGHDA
;
A
#
# COMPACT_ATOMS: atom_id res chain seq x y z
N MET A 1 -28.37 7.95 -9.24
CA MET A 1 -27.29 8.64 -8.51
C MET A 1 -26.04 8.55 -9.37
N GLU A 2 -25.66 9.63 -10.00
CA GLU A 2 -24.36 9.71 -10.67
C GLU A 2 -23.29 9.80 -9.59
N THR A 3 -22.75 8.65 -9.17
CA THR A 3 -21.49 8.64 -8.44
C THR A 3 -20.42 9.03 -9.44
N SER A 4 -19.83 10.20 -9.27
CA SER A 4 -18.67 10.65 -10.05
C SER A 4 -17.69 9.49 -10.15
N GLY A 5 -17.15 9.19 -11.35
CA GLY A 5 -16.33 8.00 -11.65
C GLY A 5 -14.97 7.90 -10.93
N LYS A 6 -14.87 8.40 -9.70
CA LYS A 6 -13.64 8.48 -8.90
C LYS A 6 -13.77 7.74 -7.55
N THR A 7 -14.22 6.47 -7.60
CA THR A 7 -14.25 5.65 -6.39
C THR A 7 -12.93 4.91 -6.20
N ALA A 8 -12.35 5.04 -5.01
CA ALA A 8 -11.10 4.41 -4.60
C ALA A 8 -11.33 3.44 -3.44
N LEU A 9 -10.80 2.22 -3.54
CA LEU A 9 -10.72 1.24 -2.46
C LEU A 9 -9.31 1.25 -1.87
N ILE A 10 -9.20 1.47 -0.57
CA ILE A 10 -7.95 1.48 0.17
C ILE A 10 -8.00 0.40 1.24
N THR A 11 -7.02 -0.50 1.25
CA THR A 11 -6.88 -1.49 2.32
C THR A 11 -5.97 -0.95 3.42
N GLY A 12 -6.34 -1.16 4.69
CA GLY A 12 -5.56 -0.66 5.83
C GLY A 12 -5.60 0.86 5.96
N GLY A 13 -6.76 1.49 5.71
CA GLY A 13 -6.92 2.95 5.64
C GLY A 13 -7.22 3.64 6.98
N SER A 14 -7.21 2.90 8.09
CA SER A 14 -7.65 3.46 9.37
C SER A 14 -6.55 4.18 10.16
N ARG A 15 -5.26 3.94 9.82
CA ARG A 15 -4.10 4.53 10.51
C ARG A 15 -2.88 4.68 9.61
N GLY A 16 -1.90 5.47 10.06
CA GLY A 16 -0.60 5.61 9.43
C GLY A 16 -0.67 6.02 7.96
N ILE A 17 0.10 5.35 7.10
CA ILE A 17 0.17 5.64 5.66
C ILE A 17 -1.20 5.51 5.00
N GLY A 18 -1.96 4.45 5.33
CA GLY A 18 -3.29 4.24 4.78
C GLY A 18 -4.25 5.38 5.11
N ARG A 19 -4.22 5.90 6.35
CA ARG A 19 -5.05 7.04 6.77
C ARG A 19 -4.74 8.30 5.96
N ALA A 20 -3.45 8.62 5.81
CA ALA A 20 -3.04 9.77 5.01
C ALA A 20 -3.45 9.64 3.54
N ILE A 21 -3.42 8.41 2.97
CA ILE A 21 -3.91 8.16 1.62
C ILE A 21 -5.42 8.40 1.54
N VAL A 22 -6.20 7.90 2.50
CA VAL A 22 -7.66 8.13 2.55
C VAL A 22 -7.97 9.62 2.62
N GLU A 23 -7.36 10.35 3.54
CA GLU A 23 -7.56 11.79 3.72
C GLU A 23 -7.17 12.59 2.48
N ARG A 24 -6.05 12.25 1.86
CA ARG A 24 -5.59 12.89 0.63
C ARG A 24 -6.59 12.66 -0.52
N LEU A 25 -7.06 11.45 -0.73
CA LEU A 25 -7.99 11.16 -1.82
C LEU A 25 -9.37 11.78 -1.59
N LEU A 26 -9.83 11.86 -0.34
CA LEU A 26 -11.04 12.62 0.00
C LEU A 26 -10.89 14.11 -0.32
N ALA A 27 -9.74 14.71 0.03
CA ALA A 27 -9.45 16.10 -0.29
C ALA A 27 -9.36 16.34 -1.81
N ASP A 28 -8.89 15.35 -2.58
CA ASP A 28 -8.85 15.37 -4.04
C ASP A 28 -10.25 15.08 -4.68
N GLY A 29 -11.31 14.94 -3.87
CA GLY A 29 -12.70 14.78 -4.31
C GLY A 29 -13.10 13.36 -4.70
N HIS A 30 -12.36 12.35 -4.26
CA HIS A 30 -12.72 10.93 -4.44
C HIS A 30 -13.78 10.47 -3.45
N GLN A 31 -14.64 9.55 -3.87
CA GLN A 31 -15.34 8.65 -2.95
C GLN A 31 -14.33 7.59 -2.49
N VAL A 32 -14.16 7.42 -1.17
CA VAL A 32 -13.19 6.48 -0.62
C VAL A 32 -13.88 5.39 0.17
N ILE A 33 -13.52 4.15 -0.13
CA ILE A 33 -13.88 2.95 0.64
C ILE A 33 -12.63 2.51 1.40
N ASN A 34 -12.70 2.56 2.73
CA ASN A 34 -11.65 2.11 3.63
C ASN A 34 -11.97 0.69 4.12
N LEU A 35 -11.15 -0.26 3.73
CA LEU A 35 -11.27 -1.66 4.11
C LEU A 35 -10.19 -2.00 5.14
N ASP A 36 -10.56 -2.12 6.41
CA ASP A 36 -9.61 -2.35 7.50
C ASP A 36 -10.21 -3.28 8.57
N ARG A 37 -9.36 -3.89 9.36
CA ARG A 37 -9.76 -4.69 10.52
C ARG A 37 -10.24 -3.81 11.67
N ASP A 38 -9.57 -2.69 11.88
CA ASP A 38 -9.81 -1.75 12.96
C ASP A 38 -10.47 -0.47 12.41
N PRO A 39 -11.48 0.11 13.07
CA PRO A 39 -12.10 1.34 12.62
C PRO A 39 -11.11 2.51 12.70
N PRO A 40 -11.26 3.54 11.83
CA PRO A 40 -10.51 4.78 11.99
C PRO A 40 -10.95 5.51 13.26
N SER A 41 -10.01 6.23 13.91
CA SER A 41 -10.31 7.02 15.11
C SER A 41 -11.34 8.13 14.84
N ALA A 42 -11.31 8.70 13.65
CA ALA A 42 -12.29 9.65 13.14
C ALA A 42 -12.54 9.38 11.65
N PRO A 43 -13.72 8.88 11.26
CA PRO A 43 -14.10 8.81 9.85
C PRO A 43 -14.13 10.21 9.24
N ALA A 44 -13.66 10.34 8.00
CA ALA A 44 -13.58 11.64 7.32
C ALA A 44 -14.63 11.74 6.21
N GLY A 45 -15.49 12.74 6.24
CA GLY A 45 -16.34 13.17 5.14
C GLY A 45 -17.09 12.03 4.42
N ASN A 46 -16.80 11.82 3.15
CA ASN A 46 -17.42 10.80 2.28
C ASN A 46 -16.71 9.44 2.37
N GLU A 47 -16.03 9.13 3.47
CA GLU A 47 -15.44 7.81 3.69
C GLU A 47 -16.52 6.78 3.99
N VAL A 48 -16.45 5.63 3.30
CA VAL A 48 -17.21 4.43 3.65
C VAL A 48 -16.24 3.46 4.31
N PHE A 49 -16.47 3.16 5.58
CA PHE A 49 -15.68 2.18 6.32
C PHE A 49 -16.34 0.81 6.28
N GLU A 50 -15.58 -0.22 5.89
CA GLU A 50 -16.00 -1.63 5.91
C GLU A 50 -15.02 -2.44 6.73
N GLN A 51 -15.52 -3.07 7.79
CA GLN A 51 -14.68 -3.83 8.71
C GLN A 51 -14.47 -5.25 8.22
N VAL A 52 -13.18 -5.60 7.97
CA VAL A 52 -12.81 -6.97 7.59
C VAL A 52 -11.35 -7.27 7.95
N ASP A 53 -11.10 -8.46 8.47
CA ASP A 53 -9.74 -9.00 8.52
C ASP A 53 -9.41 -9.62 7.16
N LEU A 54 -8.42 -9.03 6.48
CA LEU A 54 -7.98 -9.50 5.16
C LEU A 54 -7.24 -10.86 5.21
N ALA A 55 -6.87 -11.35 6.39
CA ALA A 55 -6.39 -12.72 6.57
C ALA A 55 -7.50 -13.75 6.43
N ASP A 56 -8.75 -13.40 6.78
CA ASP A 56 -9.93 -14.24 6.54
C ASP A 56 -10.34 -14.18 5.07
N GLU A 57 -9.96 -15.21 4.30
CA GLU A 57 -10.22 -15.27 2.87
C GLU A 57 -11.73 -15.28 2.56
N ALA A 58 -12.52 -16.09 3.27
CA ALA A 58 -13.95 -16.25 2.99
C ALA A 58 -14.69 -14.93 3.26
N ARG A 59 -14.43 -14.31 4.40
CA ARG A 59 -15.05 -13.05 4.77
C ARG A 59 -14.61 -11.91 3.84
N SER A 60 -13.30 -11.82 3.52
CA SER A 60 -12.82 -10.79 2.61
C SER A 60 -13.37 -10.91 1.20
N ARG A 61 -13.54 -12.14 0.66
CA ARG A 61 -14.22 -12.35 -0.63
C ARG A 61 -15.67 -11.88 -0.60
N ALA A 62 -16.43 -12.24 0.42
CA ALA A 62 -17.82 -11.82 0.55
C ALA A 62 -17.99 -10.29 0.61
N VAL A 63 -17.15 -9.62 1.42
CA VAL A 63 -17.17 -8.16 1.54
C VAL A 63 -16.76 -7.50 0.21
N LEU A 64 -15.69 -7.96 -0.43
CA LEU A 64 -15.23 -7.43 -1.71
C LEU A 64 -16.27 -7.60 -2.83
N SER A 65 -16.99 -8.75 -2.87
CA SER A 65 -18.08 -8.97 -3.83
C SER A 65 -19.22 -7.96 -3.62
N ALA A 66 -19.68 -7.79 -2.38
CA ALA A 66 -20.73 -6.84 -2.05
C ALA A 66 -20.34 -5.38 -2.39
N LEU A 67 -19.07 -5.02 -2.16
CA LEU A 67 -18.55 -3.69 -2.54
C LEU A 67 -18.51 -3.50 -4.06
N ALA A 68 -18.08 -4.52 -4.81
CA ALA A 68 -18.02 -4.47 -6.27
C ALA A 68 -19.41 -4.42 -6.94
N GLU A 69 -20.45 -4.99 -6.30
CA GLU A 69 -21.83 -4.88 -6.74
C GLU A 69 -22.41 -3.46 -6.50
N ARG A 70 -21.99 -2.83 -5.41
CA ARG A 70 -22.51 -1.52 -4.99
C ARG A 70 -21.78 -0.34 -5.62
N TRP A 71 -20.47 -0.49 -5.92
CA TRP A 71 -19.59 0.59 -6.32
C TRP A 71 -18.80 0.27 -7.60
N SER A 72 -18.74 1.21 -8.52
CA SER A 72 -17.80 1.13 -9.65
C SER A 72 -16.41 1.58 -9.20
N ILE A 73 -15.62 0.65 -8.65
CA ILE A 73 -14.30 0.92 -8.10
C ILE A 73 -13.29 0.95 -9.23
N THR A 74 -12.72 2.12 -9.51
CA THR A 74 -11.74 2.33 -10.58
C THR A 74 -10.33 2.66 -10.07
N ARG A 75 -10.16 2.80 -8.76
CA ARG A 75 -8.87 3.03 -8.11
C ARG A 75 -8.72 2.06 -6.95
N LEU A 76 -7.52 1.47 -6.83
CA LEU A 76 -7.21 0.51 -5.76
C LEU A 76 -5.85 0.81 -5.15
N VAL A 77 -5.80 0.89 -3.82
CA VAL A 77 -4.54 0.94 -3.07
C VAL A 77 -4.46 -0.27 -2.15
N ASN A 78 -3.59 -1.20 -2.48
CA ASN A 78 -3.23 -2.33 -1.62
C ASN A 78 -2.18 -1.86 -0.61
N ASN A 79 -2.64 -1.33 0.53
CA ASN A 79 -1.77 -0.79 1.58
C ASN A 79 -1.70 -1.70 2.81
N ALA A 80 -2.74 -2.46 3.13
CA ALA A 80 -2.73 -3.36 4.28
C ALA A 80 -1.49 -4.26 4.30
N GLY A 81 -0.87 -4.37 5.47
CA GLY A 81 0.30 -5.20 5.63
C GLY A 81 0.67 -5.44 7.08
N VAL A 82 1.22 -6.60 7.32
CA VAL A 82 1.74 -7.03 8.63
C VAL A 82 3.22 -7.39 8.50
N VAL A 83 3.92 -7.29 9.62
CA VAL A 83 5.33 -7.68 9.73
C VAL A 83 5.50 -8.66 10.88
N ARG A 84 6.36 -9.66 10.68
CA ARG A 84 6.85 -10.57 11.72
C ARG A 84 8.38 -10.41 11.72
N PRO A 85 8.92 -9.62 12.66
CA PRO A 85 10.37 -9.43 12.77
C PRO A 85 10.98 -10.61 13.50
N GLY A 86 12.14 -11.07 13.04
CA GLY A 86 12.91 -12.12 13.67
C GLY A 86 14.12 -12.52 12.81
N PRO A 87 15.13 -13.17 13.39
CA PRO A 87 16.24 -13.76 12.64
C PRO A 87 15.72 -14.92 11.77
N ILE A 88 16.52 -15.32 10.78
CA ILE A 88 16.11 -16.39 9.85
C ILE A 88 15.88 -17.72 10.56
N GLU A 89 16.62 -17.99 11.62
CA GLU A 89 16.55 -19.21 12.40
C GLU A 89 15.19 -19.39 13.12
N GLU A 90 14.48 -18.28 13.37
CA GLU A 90 13.18 -18.25 14.04
C GLU A 90 12.00 -18.10 13.07
N ALA A 91 12.28 -17.89 11.77
CA ALA A 91 11.24 -17.69 10.78
C ALA A 91 10.45 -18.99 10.52
N SER A 92 9.20 -19.03 10.95
CA SER A 92 8.34 -20.21 10.81
C SER A 92 7.54 -20.22 9.51
N THR A 93 7.04 -21.40 9.13
CA THR A 93 6.09 -21.54 8.01
C THR A 93 4.78 -20.83 8.32
N GLU A 94 4.34 -20.86 9.55
CA GLU A 94 3.12 -20.19 10.04
C GLU A 94 3.25 -18.68 9.91
N ASP A 95 4.39 -18.09 10.25
CA ASP A 95 4.67 -16.68 10.05
C ASP A 95 4.65 -16.31 8.55
N LEU A 96 5.27 -17.14 7.71
CA LEU A 96 5.25 -16.95 6.26
C LEU A 96 3.81 -16.96 5.74
N GLN A 97 3.00 -17.95 6.11
CA GLN A 97 1.61 -18.05 5.69
C GLN A 97 0.78 -16.86 6.14
N ALA A 98 0.90 -16.44 7.41
CA ALA A 98 0.18 -15.30 7.96
C ALA A 98 0.54 -13.99 7.25
N VAL A 99 1.84 -13.75 6.98
CA VAL A 99 2.28 -12.53 6.29
C VAL A 99 1.89 -12.56 4.81
N VAL A 100 1.99 -13.70 4.12
CA VAL A 100 1.55 -13.87 2.73
C VAL A 100 0.06 -13.65 2.60
N ALA A 101 -0.77 -14.16 3.52
CA ALA A 101 -2.22 -14.01 3.49
C ALA A 101 -2.65 -12.54 3.45
N VAL A 102 -2.01 -11.70 4.28
CA VAL A 102 -2.32 -10.27 4.35
C VAL A 102 -1.60 -9.46 3.27
N ASN A 103 -0.28 -9.65 3.08
CA ASN A 103 0.51 -8.74 2.24
C ASN A 103 0.39 -9.03 0.75
N VAL A 104 0.08 -10.27 0.35
CA VAL A 104 0.09 -10.70 -1.05
C VAL A 104 -1.27 -11.24 -1.48
N ALA A 105 -1.79 -12.26 -0.79
CA ALA A 105 -3.02 -12.92 -1.22
C ALA A 105 -4.23 -11.96 -1.16
N SER A 106 -4.31 -11.10 -0.14
CA SER A 106 -5.34 -10.07 -0.07
C SER A 106 -5.27 -9.09 -1.24
N SER A 107 -4.05 -8.66 -1.62
CA SER A 107 -3.84 -7.75 -2.76
C SER A 107 -4.36 -8.35 -4.06
N ILE A 108 -4.11 -9.65 -4.29
CA ILE A 108 -4.62 -10.37 -5.45
C ILE A 108 -6.15 -10.42 -5.42
N ARG A 109 -6.76 -10.75 -4.28
CA ARG A 109 -8.23 -10.77 -4.12
C ARG A 109 -8.86 -9.40 -4.37
N CYS A 110 -8.26 -8.32 -3.85
CA CYS A 110 -8.75 -6.97 -4.10
C CYS A 110 -8.70 -6.62 -5.60
N VAL A 111 -7.60 -6.94 -6.29
CA VAL A 111 -7.51 -6.74 -7.75
C VAL A 111 -8.61 -7.53 -8.47
N GLN A 112 -8.77 -8.83 -8.16
CA GLN A 112 -9.80 -9.67 -8.78
C GLN A 112 -11.21 -9.09 -8.62
N ALA A 113 -11.53 -8.53 -7.46
CA ALA A 113 -12.85 -7.97 -7.18
C ALA A 113 -13.13 -6.68 -7.97
N VAL A 114 -12.15 -5.78 -8.12
CA VAL A 114 -12.35 -4.50 -8.81
C VAL A 114 -12.13 -4.57 -10.33
N LEU A 115 -11.48 -5.62 -10.80
CA LEU A 115 -11.07 -5.76 -12.20
C LEU A 115 -12.23 -5.74 -13.21
N PRO A 116 -13.41 -6.36 -12.97
CA PRO A 116 -14.54 -6.28 -13.89
C PRO A 116 -14.97 -4.84 -14.17
N ALA A 117 -15.11 -4.01 -13.13
CA ALA A 117 -15.49 -2.61 -13.28
C ALA A 117 -14.42 -1.79 -14.03
N MET A 118 -13.14 -2.00 -13.69
CA MET A 118 -12.02 -1.35 -14.38
C MET A 118 -11.96 -1.71 -15.88
N LYS A 119 -12.16 -2.99 -16.22
CA LYS A 119 -12.18 -3.43 -17.63
C LYS A 119 -13.36 -2.85 -18.38
N ALA A 120 -14.55 -2.84 -17.79
CA ALA A 120 -15.74 -2.25 -18.38
C ALA A 120 -15.58 -0.73 -18.64
N ALA A 121 -14.97 -0.03 -17.70
CA ALA A 121 -14.65 1.39 -17.82
C ALA A 121 -13.49 1.68 -18.79
N ARG A 122 -12.72 0.66 -19.21
CA ARG A 122 -11.42 0.80 -19.89
C ARG A 122 -10.49 1.79 -19.17
N TYR A 123 -10.57 1.78 -17.86
CA TYR A 123 -9.84 2.66 -16.97
C TYR A 123 -9.62 2.01 -15.60
N GLY A 124 -8.41 2.06 -15.09
CA GLY A 124 -8.10 1.66 -13.73
C GLY A 124 -6.73 2.16 -13.29
N ARG A 125 -6.60 2.39 -11.98
CA ARG A 125 -5.34 2.76 -11.33
C ARG A 125 -5.14 1.86 -10.10
N ILE A 126 -4.07 1.10 -10.09
CA ILE A 126 -3.74 0.18 -8.99
C ILE A 126 -2.36 0.57 -8.43
N VAL A 127 -2.29 0.79 -7.12
CA VAL A 127 -1.03 1.04 -6.42
C VAL A 127 -0.84 0.02 -5.29
N ASN A 128 0.27 -0.70 -5.33
CA ASN A 128 0.67 -1.64 -4.29
C ASN A 128 1.68 -0.97 -3.33
N ILE A 129 1.39 -0.94 -2.04
CA ILE A 129 2.36 -0.43 -1.05
C ILE A 129 3.34 -1.54 -0.70
N SER A 130 4.52 -1.44 -1.30
CA SER A 130 5.67 -2.28 -1.03
C SER A 130 6.47 -1.76 0.19
N SER A 131 7.77 -1.83 0.15
CA SER A 131 8.68 -1.30 1.16
C SER A 131 10.11 -1.28 0.62
N ARG A 132 10.96 -0.39 1.12
CA ARG A 132 12.40 -0.49 0.93
C ARG A 132 12.96 -1.85 1.40
N ALA A 133 12.30 -2.51 2.35
CA ALA A 133 12.68 -3.84 2.79
C ALA A 133 12.64 -4.91 1.68
N ALA A 134 11.96 -4.67 0.57
CA ALA A 134 12.00 -5.52 -0.62
C ALA A 134 13.41 -5.65 -1.24
N LEU A 135 14.30 -4.71 -0.96
CA LEU A 135 15.72 -4.73 -1.37
C LEU A 135 16.63 -5.44 -0.36
N GLY A 136 16.06 -5.94 0.73
CA GLY A 136 16.75 -6.56 1.84
C GLY A 136 16.76 -5.69 3.11
N LYS A 137 16.40 -6.30 4.23
CA LYS A 137 16.49 -5.69 5.57
C LYS A 137 16.70 -6.79 6.61
N PRO A 138 17.72 -6.68 7.49
CA PRO A 138 17.93 -7.63 8.57
C PRO A 138 16.66 -7.80 9.42
N LEU A 139 16.46 -9.01 9.93
CA LEU A 139 15.32 -9.38 10.78
C LEU A 139 13.94 -9.19 10.13
N ARG A 140 13.85 -9.26 8.79
CA ARG A 140 12.62 -9.06 8.04
C ARG A 140 12.44 -10.06 6.91
N THR A 141 12.97 -11.27 7.04
CA THR A 141 12.99 -12.28 5.98
C THR A 141 11.63 -12.47 5.33
N VAL A 142 10.64 -12.88 6.10
CA VAL A 142 9.28 -13.14 5.61
C VAL A 142 8.64 -11.88 5.01
N TYR A 143 8.79 -10.74 5.68
CA TYR A 143 8.25 -9.47 5.21
C TYR A 143 8.91 -9.02 3.90
N SER A 144 10.23 -9.11 3.81
CA SER A 144 10.98 -8.74 2.60
C SER A 144 10.55 -9.58 1.39
N VAL A 145 10.36 -10.89 1.57
CA VAL A 145 9.85 -11.79 0.52
C VAL A 145 8.50 -11.30 0.01
N THR A 146 7.54 -10.99 0.91
CA THR A 146 6.21 -10.54 0.48
C THR A 146 6.25 -9.18 -0.22
N LYS A 147 7.07 -8.24 0.28
CA LYS A 147 7.17 -6.91 -0.34
C LYS A 147 7.93 -6.92 -1.66
N ALA A 148 8.90 -7.82 -1.84
CA ALA A 148 9.52 -8.09 -3.14
C ALA A 148 8.54 -8.79 -4.10
N GLY A 149 7.72 -9.71 -3.60
CA GLY A 149 6.66 -10.36 -4.39
C GLY A 149 5.66 -9.38 -5.00
N LEU A 150 5.34 -8.28 -4.30
CA LEU A 150 4.50 -7.21 -4.84
C LEU A 150 5.13 -6.51 -6.06
N HIS A 151 6.46 -6.50 -6.21
CA HIS A 151 7.11 -5.97 -7.42
C HIS A 151 6.86 -6.87 -8.63
N GLY A 152 6.92 -8.20 -8.44
CA GLY A 152 6.57 -9.17 -9.46
C GLY A 152 5.10 -9.04 -9.87
N LEU A 153 4.20 -9.03 -8.87
CA LEU A 153 2.77 -8.82 -9.08
C LEU A 153 2.49 -7.53 -9.86
N THR A 154 3.12 -6.42 -9.48
CA THR A 154 2.96 -5.12 -10.14
C THR A 154 3.32 -5.19 -11.62
N ARG A 155 4.47 -5.78 -11.96
CA ARG A 155 4.94 -5.88 -13.35
C ARG A 155 4.07 -6.82 -14.19
N THR A 156 3.71 -7.97 -13.65
CA THR A 156 2.83 -8.92 -14.33
C THR A 156 1.48 -8.29 -14.65
N LEU A 157 0.84 -7.68 -13.66
CA LEU A 157 -0.47 -7.03 -13.86
C LEU A 157 -0.38 -5.82 -14.81
N ALA A 158 0.74 -5.08 -14.83
CA ALA A 158 0.94 -3.99 -15.79
C ALA A 158 0.93 -4.51 -17.25
N LEU A 159 1.55 -5.67 -17.50
CA LEU A 159 1.55 -6.31 -18.82
C LEU A 159 0.18 -6.85 -19.21
N GLU A 160 -0.50 -7.53 -18.28
CA GLU A 160 -1.80 -8.16 -18.54
C GLU A 160 -2.94 -7.15 -18.71
N LEU A 161 -2.87 -6.01 -18.01
CA LEU A 161 -4.00 -5.08 -17.89
C LEU A 161 -3.83 -3.80 -18.70
N GLY A 162 -2.63 -3.52 -19.23
CA GLY A 162 -2.33 -2.31 -19.98
C GLY A 162 -3.24 -2.07 -21.17
N ALA A 163 -3.55 -3.13 -21.94
CA ALA A 163 -4.47 -3.06 -23.08
C ALA A 163 -5.92 -2.66 -22.71
N HIS A 164 -6.26 -2.74 -21.41
CA HIS A 164 -7.55 -2.32 -20.88
C HIS A 164 -7.54 -0.88 -20.32
N GLY A 165 -6.47 -0.10 -20.51
CA GLY A 165 -6.32 1.24 -19.94
C GLY A 165 -6.06 1.28 -18.44
N ILE A 166 -5.63 0.15 -17.87
CA ILE A 166 -5.36 0.00 -16.43
C ILE A 166 -3.86 0.09 -16.19
N THR A 167 -3.43 0.95 -15.28
CA THR A 167 -2.04 1.02 -14.83
C THR A 167 -1.87 0.37 -13.47
N VAL A 168 -0.74 -0.28 -13.26
CA VAL A 168 -0.38 -0.93 -12.00
C VAL A 168 1.03 -0.54 -11.60
N ASN A 169 1.18 0.10 -10.44
CA ASN A 169 2.46 0.55 -9.93
C ASN A 169 2.63 0.16 -8.46
N ALA A 170 3.85 0.28 -7.97
CA ALA A 170 4.16 0.09 -6.56
C ALA A 170 4.82 1.34 -5.98
N VAL A 171 4.54 1.63 -4.71
CA VAL A 171 5.29 2.58 -3.90
C VAL A 171 6.05 1.81 -2.84
N GLY A 172 7.34 2.10 -2.68
CA GLY A 172 8.23 1.49 -1.70
C GLY A 172 8.65 2.51 -0.62
N PRO A 173 7.90 2.65 0.49
CA PRO A 173 8.28 3.57 1.54
C PRO A 173 9.60 3.18 2.21
N GLY A 174 10.36 4.21 2.60
CA GLY A 174 11.48 4.12 3.53
C GLY A 174 11.03 4.16 4.99
N PRO A 175 11.85 4.72 5.90
CA PRO A 175 11.45 5.01 7.26
C PRO A 175 10.41 6.14 7.28
N ILE A 176 9.19 5.82 7.69
CA ILE A 176 8.07 6.76 7.78
C ILE A 176 7.65 6.88 9.25
N ALA A 177 7.54 8.11 9.76
CA ALA A 177 7.07 8.40 11.09
C ALA A 177 5.59 8.04 11.20
N THR A 178 5.32 6.88 11.79
CA THR A 178 3.99 6.35 12.08
C THR A 178 3.99 5.86 13.52
N GLU A 179 2.82 5.80 14.16
CA GLU A 179 2.70 5.26 15.51
C GLU A 179 3.42 3.91 15.67
N LEU A 180 3.28 3.01 14.70
CA LEU A 180 3.93 1.70 14.71
C LEU A 180 5.46 1.81 14.64
N PHE A 181 5.98 2.76 13.87
CA PHE A 181 7.42 3.01 13.78
C PHE A 181 7.95 3.62 15.07
N ASP A 182 7.26 4.63 15.61
CA ASP A 182 7.68 5.38 16.80
C ASP A 182 7.66 4.50 18.06
N GLN A 183 6.68 3.59 18.16
CA GLN A 183 6.65 2.58 19.24
C GLN A 183 7.88 1.66 19.21
N ALA A 184 8.35 1.28 18.02
CA ALA A 184 9.53 0.43 17.85
C ALA A 184 10.86 1.20 17.86
N ASN A 185 10.81 2.52 17.63
CA ASN A 185 11.97 3.39 17.46
C ASN A 185 11.70 4.76 18.12
N PRO A 186 11.81 4.87 19.45
CA PRO A 186 11.60 6.14 20.14
C PRO A 186 12.46 7.27 19.53
N PRO A 187 11.91 8.50 19.36
CA PRO A 187 12.58 9.59 18.64
C PRO A 187 13.98 9.91 19.15
N ASP A 188 14.17 9.88 20.47
CA ASP A 188 15.45 10.21 21.13
C ASP A 188 16.46 9.06 21.18
N ALA A 189 16.07 7.86 20.78
CA ALA A 189 16.94 6.69 20.84
C ALA A 189 18.13 6.85 19.85
N PRO A 190 19.35 6.47 20.26
CA PRO A 190 20.53 6.54 19.39
C PRO A 190 20.35 5.76 18.07
N ALA A 191 19.58 4.68 18.11
CA ALA A 191 19.27 3.89 16.91
C ALA A 191 18.41 4.71 15.92
N THR A 192 17.42 5.48 16.40
CA THR A 192 16.57 6.32 15.58
C THR A 192 17.35 7.47 14.96
N LYS A 193 18.26 8.09 15.72
CA LYS A 193 19.15 9.13 15.19
C LYS A 193 20.04 8.60 14.07
N ARG A 194 20.64 7.40 14.23
CA ARG A 194 21.40 6.75 13.16
C ARG A 194 20.56 6.46 11.92
N ILE A 195 19.28 6.06 12.08
CA ILE A 195 18.38 5.89 10.94
C ILE A 195 18.21 7.21 10.20
N ILE A 196 17.95 8.32 10.90
CA ILE A 196 17.77 9.65 10.29
C ILE A 196 19.05 10.09 9.59
N GLU A 197 20.20 9.89 10.21
CA GLU A 197 21.52 10.20 9.64
C GLU A 197 21.81 9.41 8.36
N SER A 198 21.27 8.19 8.25
CA SER A 198 21.41 7.36 7.05
C SER A 198 20.49 7.77 5.89
N ILE A 199 19.52 8.66 6.12
CA ILE A 199 18.63 9.18 5.09
C ILE A 199 19.30 10.39 4.41
N PRO A 200 19.56 10.37 3.10
CA PRO A 200 20.20 11.50 2.41
C PRO A 200 19.51 12.85 2.65
N VAL A 201 18.18 12.90 2.67
CA VAL A 201 17.42 14.14 2.97
C VAL A 201 17.36 14.48 4.46
N ARG A 202 18.03 13.71 5.34
CA ARG A 202 18.24 13.99 6.76
C ARG A 202 16.97 14.19 7.59
N ARG A 203 15.86 13.59 7.17
CA ARG A 203 14.61 13.53 7.94
C ARG A 203 13.88 12.22 7.73
N MET A 204 13.05 11.85 8.68
CA MET A 204 12.05 10.81 8.48
C MET A 204 11.04 11.25 7.41
N GLY A 205 10.55 10.30 6.64
CA GLY A 205 9.35 10.54 5.83
C GLY A 205 8.10 10.63 6.69
N THR A 206 7.09 11.29 6.19
CA THR A 206 5.76 11.34 6.79
C THR A 206 4.78 10.46 6.02
N PRO A 207 3.64 10.07 6.60
CA PRO A 207 2.56 9.43 5.86
C PRO A 207 2.13 10.24 4.62
N ASP A 208 2.16 11.58 4.71
CA ASP A 208 1.80 12.48 3.60
C ASP A 208 2.80 12.43 2.44
N ASP A 209 4.10 12.24 2.70
CA ASP A 209 5.10 12.04 1.64
C ASP A 209 4.70 10.82 0.77
N VAL A 210 4.19 9.75 1.41
CA VAL A 210 3.75 8.54 0.71
C VAL A 210 2.40 8.77 0.03
N ALA A 211 1.45 9.41 0.70
CA ALA A 211 0.13 9.70 0.16
C ALA A 211 0.21 10.57 -1.10
N HIS A 212 1.15 11.53 -1.14
CA HIS A 212 1.41 12.35 -2.33
C HIS A 212 1.84 11.50 -3.53
N ALA A 213 2.78 10.59 -3.35
CA ALA A 213 3.25 9.70 -4.41
C ALA A 213 2.13 8.75 -4.89
N VAL A 214 1.31 8.23 -3.98
CA VAL A 214 0.16 7.40 -4.31
C VAL A 214 -0.87 8.18 -5.10
N ALA A 215 -1.24 9.39 -4.65
CA ALA A 215 -2.21 10.25 -5.36
C ALA A 215 -1.74 10.59 -6.78
N MET A 216 -0.44 10.88 -6.97
CA MET A 216 0.15 11.07 -8.30
C MET A 216 -0.05 9.85 -9.20
N LEU A 217 0.20 8.63 -8.70
CA LEU A 217 0.05 7.40 -9.50
C LEU A 217 -1.42 7.05 -9.77
N LEU A 218 -2.36 7.53 -8.95
CA LEU A 218 -3.80 7.36 -9.14
C LEU A 218 -4.44 8.45 -10.03
N ASP A 219 -3.71 9.51 -10.35
CA ASP A 219 -4.18 10.61 -11.19
C ASP A 219 -4.46 10.15 -12.63
N ASP A 220 -5.45 10.75 -13.26
CA ASP A 220 -5.83 10.45 -14.64
C ASP A 220 -4.68 10.70 -15.63
N ARG A 221 -3.85 11.73 -15.36
CA ARG A 221 -2.68 12.13 -16.17
C ARG A 221 -1.54 11.13 -16.10
N SER A 222 -1.52 10.23 -15.10
CA SER A 222 -0.48 9.19 -14.96
C SER A 222 -0.74 7.94 -15.79
N GLY A 223 -1.58 8.03 -16.82
CA GLY A 223 -1.99 6.90 -17.66
C GLY A 223 -0.87 6.23 -18.48
N PHE A 224 0.32 6.84 -18.56
CA PHE A 224 1.48 6.25 -19.22
C PHE A 224 2.56 5.74 -18.24
N ILE A 225 2.26 5.75 -16.94
CA ILE A 225 3.14 5.22 -15.89
C ILE A 225 2.57 3.90 -15.41
N THR A 226 3.23 2.77 -15.77
CA THR A 226 2.81 1.43 -15.34
C THR A 226 4.00 0.50 -15.16
N GLY A 227 3.88 -0.51 -14.29
CA GLY A 227 4.92 -1.48 -13.98
C GLY A 227 6.08 -0.94 -13.12
N GLN A 228 5.96 0.30 -12.62
CA GLN A 228 7.05 0.99 -11.92
C GLN A 228 7.01 0.74 -10.41
N VAL A 229 8.19 0.81 -9.79
CA VAL A 229 8.35 0.83 -8.33
C VAL A 229 8.98 2.16 -7.97
N LEU A 230 8.20 3.03 -7.33
CA LEU A 230 8.66 4.34 -6.87
C LEU A 230 9.03 4.26 -5.39
N TYR A 231 10.31 4.44 -5.07
CA TYR A 231 10.76 4.50 -3.68
C TYR A 231 10.57 5.90 -3.10
N VAL A 232 9.79 5.99 -2.02
CA VAL A 232 9.59 7.21 -1.21
C VAL A 232 10.39 7.02 0.07
N CYS A 233 11.70 7.27 -0.01
CA CYS A 233 12.65 6.86 1.02
C CYS A 233 13.73 7.91 1.33
N GLY A 234 13.58 9.14 0.84
CA GLY A 234 14.56 10.19 1.05
C GLY A 234 15.94 9.91 0.47
N GLY A 235 16.02 9.08 -0.58
CA GLY A 235 17.27 8.73 -1.26
C GLY A 235 17.99 7.48 -0.75
N MET A 236 17.45 6.77 0.26
CA MET A 236 18.12 5.60 0.87
C MET A 236 18.36 4.41 -0.07
N THR A 237 17.75 4.41 -1.26
CA THR A 237 17.89 3.33 -2.25
C THR A 237 18.74 3.74 -3.45
N VAL A 238 19.34 4.92 -3.41
CA VAL A 238 20.11 5.48 -4.53
C VAL A 238 21.60 5.44 -4.21
N GLY A 239 22.36 4.74 -5.05
CA GLY A 239 23.83 4.76 -5.03
C GLY A 239 24.49 4.10 -3.82
N LEU A 240 25.82 4.24 -3.76
CA LEU A 240 26.71 3.75 -2.71
C LEU A 240 26.99 4.84 -1.65
N GLY A 241 26.18 5.88 -1.61
CA GLY A 241 26.47 7.07 -0.85
C GLY A 241 26.55 6.88 0.64
N HIS A 242 27.74 6.81 1.18
CA HIS A 242 27.99 7.23 2.57
C HIS A 242 29.43 7.62 2.86
N ASP A 243 30.39 7.48 1.92
CA ASP A 243 31.77 7.85 2.15
C ASP A 243 32.28 8.74 1.00
N ALA A 244 31.89 10.00 1.06
CA ALA A 244 32.61 11.06 0.36
C ALA A 244 32.92 12.19 1.33
#